data_e28d1cec22c5a3aebd2f5a852063d3e2
#
_entry.id   e28d1cec22c5a3aebd2f5a852063d3e2
#
_cell.length_a   1.000
_cell.length_b   1.000
_cell.length_c   1.000
_cell.angle_alpha   90.00
_cell.angle_beta   90.00
_cell.angle_gamma   90.00
#
_symmetry.space_group_name_H-M   'P 1'
#
loop_
_entity.id
_entity.type
_entity.pdbx_description
1 polymer ?
#
loop_
_entity_poly.entity_id
_entity_poly.type
_entity_poly.pdbx_seq_one_letter_code
_entity_poly.pdbx_strand_id
1 'polypeptide(L)'
;ISEVRVGRVNGKFIVNPSREQLEASDIDIMVGASKDFVAMVEGEMDEVSEKDMAEAIKFAHEAIKPHIEEQLRLAEKVGKTEKRTYEPEVENEEVKAKVYDFAYNKCYAIAKENTTKQERGEKFAAVKEECLALFTEEELEELTPIISRYFGDAEKEAVRNLILNENI
;
A
#
# COMPACT_ATOMS: atom_id res chain seq x y z
N ILE A 1 -11.51 3.91 10.95
CA ILE A 1 -10.15 4.37 10.67
C ILE A 1 -10.14 5.89 10.74
N SER A 2 -9.07 6.46 11.32
CA SER A 2 -8.79 7.89 11.30
C SER A 2 -7.29 8.11 11.13
N GLU A 3 -6.89 9.34 10.91
CA GLU A 3 -5.49 9.71 10.76
C GLU A 3 -5.19 11.03 11.45
N VAL A 4 -3.93 11.21 11.82
CA VAL A 4 -3.38 12.45 12.33
C VAL A 4 -1.99 12.69 11.75
N ARG A 5 -1.63 13.97 11.61
CA ARG A 5 -0.27 14.40 11.34
C ARG A 5 0.45 14.60 12.66
N VAL A 6 1.70 14.15 12.76
CA VAL A 6 2.54 14.37 13.94
C VAL A 6 3.83 15.05 13.53
N GLY A 7 4.13 16.15 14.21
CA GLY A 7 5.42 16.82 14.18
C GLY A 7 6.11 16.76 15.53
N ARG A 8 7.39 17.18 15.58
CA ARG A 8 8.15 17.32 16.82
C ARG A 8 8.89 18.66 16.84
N VAL A 9 8.56 19.51 17.81
CA VAL A 9 9.21 20.82 18.00
C VAL A 9 9.79 20.88 19.41
N ASN A 10 11.05 21.24 19.53
CA ASN A 10 11.78 21.29 20.81
C ASN A 10 11.66 19.97 21.61
N GLY A 11 11.73 18.83 20.94
CA GLY A 11 11.65 17.50 21.53
C GLY A 11 10.23 17.08 21.98
N LYS A 12 9.18 17.85 21.65
CA LYS A 12 7.80 17.52 22.01
C LYS A 12 6.97 17.19 20.77
N PHE A 13 6.27 16.08 20.82
CA PHE A 13 5.32 15.70 19.78
C PHE A 13 4.08 16.60 19.79
N ILE A 14 3.61 16.95 18.60
CA ILE A 14 2.44 17.81 18.37
C ILE A 14 1.54 17.10 17.36
N VAL A 15 0.26 16.93 17.70
CA VAL A 15 -0.77 16.45 16.78
C VAL A 15 -1.27 17.58 15.91
N ASN A 16 -1.36 17.34 14.61
CA ASN A 16 -1.81 18.31 13.61
C ASN A 16 -1.11 19.68 13.75
N PRO A 17 0.24 19.70 13.67
CA PRO A 17 1.02 20.92 13.82
C PRO A 17 0.62 21.96 12.78
N SER A 18 0.72 23.24 13.16
CA SER A 18 0.58 24.36 12.23
C SER A 18 1.74 24.36 11.22
N ARG A 19 1.59 25.14 10.13
CA ARG A 19 2.65 25.27 9.13
C ARG A 19 3.97 25.77 9.73
N GLU A 20 3.91 26.78 10.62
CA GLU A 20 5.10 27.31 11.32
C GLU A 20 5.76 26.26 12.24
N GLN A 21 4.93 25.39 12.86
CA GLN A 21 5.45 24.29 13.68
C GLN A 21 6.09 23.20 12.83
N LEU A 22 5.57 22.93 11.63
CA LEU A 22 6.18 21.98 10.69
C LEU A 22 7.52 22.49 10.17
N GLU A 23 7.66 23.76 9.87
CA GLU A 23 8.93 24.35 9.44
C GLU A 23 10.04 24.23 10.51
N ALA A 24 9.67 24.12 11.79
CA ALA A 24 10.58 23.91 12.91
C ALA A 24 10.66 22.48 13.41
N SER A 25 10.00 21.55 12.71
CA SER A 25 9.87 20.15 13.12
C SER A 25 10.93 19.28 12.43
N ASP A 26 11.51 18.35 13.18
CA ASP A 26 12.42 17.31 12.67
C ASP A 26 11.69 16.00 12.35
N ILE A 27 10.38 15.93 12.56
CA ILE A 27 9.49 14.83 12.20
C ILE A 27 8.24 15.42 11.54
N ASP A 28 7.87 14.90 10.40
CA ASP A 28 6.63 15.19 9.73
C ASP A 28 6.04 13.87 9.20
N ILE A 29 5.17 13.24 10.00
CA ILE A 29 4.56 11.98 9.65
C ILE A 29 3.04 12.06 9.68
N MET A 30 2.42 11.34 8.74
CA MET A 30 1.00 11.04 8.73
C MET A 30 0.82 9.59 9.20
N VAL A 31 -0.04 9.38 10.19
CA VAL A 31 -0.34 8.04 10.71
C VAL A 31 -1.84 7.79 10.58
N GLY A 32 -2.18 6.73 9.86
CA GLY A 32 -3.54 6.21 9.75
C GLY A 32 -3.70 4.93 10.58
N ALA A 33 -4.75 4.85 11.38
CA ALA A 33 -4.96 3.71 12.28
C ALA A 33 -6.43 3.36 12.48
N SER A 34 -6.67 2.11 12.86
CA SER A 34 -7.89 1.66 13.52
C SER A 34 -7.76 1.88 15.04
N LYS A 35 -8.77 1.46 15.82
CA LYS A 35 -8.68 1.51 17.28
C LYS A 35 -7.51 0.67 17.82
N ASP A 36 -7.23 -0.46 17.20
CA ASP A 36 -6.31 -1.48 17.71
C ASP A 36 -5.01 -1.58 16.89
N PHE A 37 -4.99 -1.12 15.63
CA PHE A 37 -3.89 -1.35 14.71
C PHE A 37 -3.53 -0.10 13.91
N VAL A 38 -2.23 0.17 13.80
CA VAL A 38 -1.68 1.13 12.83
C VAL A 38 -1.75 0.50 11.44
N ALA A 39 -2.34 1.21 10.49
CA ALA A 39 -2.57 0.75 9.13
C ALA A 39 -1.64 1.42 8.11
N MET A 40 -1.24 2.67 8.36
CA MET A 40 -0.43 3.45 7.44
C MET A 40 0.49 4.40 8.23
N VAL A 41 1.72 4.50 7.80
CA VAL A 41 2.67 5.53 8.22
C VAL A 41 3.39 6.02 6.98
N GLU A 42 3.37 7.32 6.76
CA GLU A 42 4.16 7.95 5.71
C GLU A 42 4.68 9.31 6.20
N GLY A 43 5.75 9.80 5.60
CA GLY A 43 6.30 11.11 5.91
C GLY A 43 7.79 11.19 5.70
N GLU A 44 8.37 12.27 6.23
CA GLU A 44 9.79 12.57 6.16
C GLU A 44 10.30 13.05 7.51
N MET A 45 11.60 12.91 7.72
CA MET A 45 12.24 13.29 8.96
C MET A 45 13.74 13.56 8.80
N ASP A 46 14.29 14.36 9.69
CA ASP A 46 15.70 14.76 9.71
C ASP A 46 16.51 13.77 10.56
N GLU A 47 16.76 12.55 10.03
CA GLU A 47 17.63 11.53 10.63
C GLU A 47 17.35 11.22 12.12
N VAL A 48 16.07 11.13 12.49
CA VAL A 48 15.67 10.79 13.86
C VAL A 48 15.93 9.33 14.19
N SER A 49 16.05 8.99 15.48
CA SER A 49 16.26 7.62 15.89
C SER A 49 15.01 6.74 15.68
N GLU A 50 15.22 5.42 15.49
CA GLU A 50 14.13 4.45 15.41
C GLU A 50 13.25 4.46 16.67
N LYS A 51 13.85 4.76 17.82
CA LYS A 51 13.11 4.90 19.08
C LYS A 51 12.16 6.09 19.04
N ASP A 52 12.65 7.27 18.60
CA ASP A 52 11.84 8.48 18.49
C ASP A 52 10.71 8.28 17.46
N MET A 53 11.00 7.60 16.34
CA MET A 53 10.02 7.26 15.32
C MET A 53 8.92 6.34 15.89
N ALA A 54 9.29 5.31 16.64
CA ALA A 54 8.33 4.40 17.27
C ALA A 54 7.47 5.13 18.32
N GLU A 55 8.06 6.07 19.06
CA GLU A 55 7.33 6.91 20.02
C GLU A 55 6.37 7.88 19.33
N ALA A 56 6.76 8.48 18.19
CA ALA A 56 5.88 9.33 17.38
C ALA A 56 4.67 8.57 16.85
N ILE A 57 4.87 7.35 16.34
CA ILE A 57 3.77 6.48 15.85
C ILE A 57 2.82 6.11 16.99
N LYS A 58 3.34 5.73 18.16
CA LYS A 58 2.51 5.44 19.34
C LYS A 58 1.72 6.67 19.77
N PHE A 59 2.36 7.83 19.82
CA PHE A 59 1.72 9.09 20.15
C PHE A 59 0.56 9.41 19.19
N ALA A 60 0.78 9.25 17.88
CA ALA A 60 -0.24 9.41 16.86
C ALA A 60 -1.41 8.45 17.06
N HIS A 61 -1.12 7.17 17.34
CA HIS A 61 -2.15 6.15 17.55
C HIS A 61 -3.04 6.48 18.75
N GLU A 62 -2.47 6.91 19.88
CA GLU A 62 -3.25 7.35 21.03
C GLU A 62 -4.14 8.57 20.71
N ALA A 63 -3.64 9.51 19.91
CA ALA A 63 -4.41 10.67 19.48
C ALA A 63 -5.55 10.32 18.50
N ILE A 64 -5.43 9.23 17.75
CA ILE A 64 -6.45 8.74 16.80
C ILE A 64 -7.64 8.08 17.52
N LYS A 65 -7.42 7.40 18.65
CA LYS A 65 -8.47 6.64 19.35
C LYS A 65 -9.73 7.46 19.67
N PRO A 66 -9.64 8.69 20.21
CA PRO A 66 -10.82 9.52 20.42
C PRO A 66 -11.60 9.84 19.14
N HIS A 67 -10.91 10.04 18.00
CA HIS A 67 -11.59 10.28 16.72
C HIS A 67 -12.45 9.09 16.30
N ILE A 68 -11.95 7.87 16.52
CA ILE A 68 -12.68 6.65 16.17
C ILE A 68 -13.88 6.46 17.12
N GLU A 69 -13.72 6.77 18.40
CA GLU A 69 -14.81 6.71 19.35
C GLU A 69 -15.95 7.68 18.99
N GLU A 70 -15.60 8.89 18.53
CA GLU A 70 -16.59 9.83 18.04
C GLU A 70 -17.31 9.35 16.77
N GLN A 71 -16.58 8.71 15.84
CA GLN A 71 -17.18 8.12 14.63
C GLN A 71 -18.19 7.02 15.01
N LEU A 72 -17.86 6.16 15.97
CA LEU A 72 -18.76 5.10 16.45
C LEU A 72 -19.99 5.70 17.12
N ARG A 73 -19.80 6.70 18.00
CA ARG A 73 -20.89 7.41 18.67
C ARG A 73 -21.82 8.10 17.66
N LEU A 74 -21.26 8.69 16.60
CA LEU A 74 -22.05 9.27 15.53
C LEU A 74 -22.87 8.20 14.79
N ALA A 75 -22.23 7.06 14.45
CA ALA A 75 -22.90 5.95 13.76
C ALA A 75 -24.10 5.42 14.58
N GLU A 76 -23.94 5.27 15.89
CA GLU A 76 -25.03 4.90 16.79
C GLU A 76 -26.15 5.95 16.79
N LYS A 77 -25.79 7.23 16.92
CA LYS A 77 -26.74 8.34 16.97
C LYS A 77 -27.60 8.46 15.69
N VAL A 78 -27.02 8.15 14.53
CA VAL A 78 -27.75 8.18 13.26
C VAL A 78 -28.36 6.83 12.86
N GLY A 79 -28.20 5.79 13.68
CA GLY A 79 -28.72 4.44 13.41
C GLY A 79 -28.04 3.73 12.23
N LYS A 80 -26.75 4.02 11.95
CA LYS A 80 -25.97 3.45 10.86
C LYS A 80 -24.84 2.55 11.38
N THR A 81 -25.21 1.53 12.16
CA THR A 81 -24.25 0.60 12.78
C THR A 81 -23.96 -0.62 11.95
N GLU A 82 -24.86 -0.99 11.04
CA GLU A 82 -24.67 -2.14 10.17
C GLU A 82 -23.67 -1.82 9.03
N LYS A 83 -22.76 -2.75 8.82
CA LYS A 83 -21.79 -2.69 7.72
C LYS A 83 -22.42 -3.24 6.44
N ARG A 84 -22.02 -2.68 5.31
CA ARG A 84 -22.39 -3.25 4.01
C ARG A 84 -21.76 -4.63 3.87
N THR A 85 -22.50 -5.57 3.35
CA THR A 85 -21.95 -6.81 2.81
C THR A 85 -21.29 -6.51 1.47
N TYR A 86 -20.23 -7.21 1.16
CA TYR A 86 -19.61 -7.18 -0.16
C TYR A 86 -19.39 -8.62 -0.62
N GLU A 87 -19.45 -8.82 -1.92
CA GLU A 87 -19.07 -10.07 -2.53
C GLU A 87 -17.54 -10.06 -2.69
N PRO A 88 -16.83 -11.05 -2.15
CA PRO A 88 -15.39 -11.15 -2.36
C PRO A 88 -15.10 -11.36 -3.85
N GLU A 89 -13.95 -10.89 -4.30
CA GLU A 89 -13.51 -11.16 -5.67
C GLU A 89 -13.43 -12.67 -5.92
N VAL A 90 -13.98 -13.09 -7.04
CA VAL A 90 -13.96 -14.51 -7.44
C VAL A 90 -12.53 -14.85 -7.89
N GLU A 91 -11.95 -15.90 -7.31
CA GLU A 91 -10.71 -16.48 -7.79
C GLU A 91 -10.98 -17.34 -9.03
N ASN A 92 -10.10 -17.22 -10.03
CA ASN A 92 -10.12 -18.04 -11.23
C ASN A 92 -8.76 -18.70 -11.41
N GLU A 93 -8.63 -19.93 -10.92
CA GLU A 93 -7.34 -20.65 -10.89
C GLU A 93 -6.82 -20.96 -12.29
N GLU A 94 -7.67 -21.13 -13.29
CA GLU A 94 -7.26 -21.39 -14.68
C GLU A 94 -6.63 -20.12 -15.29
N VAL A 95 -7.28 -18.98 -15.13
CA VAL A 95 -6.75 -17.68 -15.57
C VAL A 95 -5.47 -17.36 -14.83
N LYS A 96 -5.42 -17.61 -13.52
CA LYS A 96 -4.24 -17.38 -12.68
C LYS A 96 -3.06 -18.20 -13.17
N ALA A 97 -3.24 -19.51 -13.37
CA ALA A 97 -2.19 -20.38 -13.87
C ALA A 97 -1.67 -19.91 -15.24
N LYS A 98 -2.58 -19.59 -16.18
CA LYS A 98 -2.22 -19.11 -17.52
C LYS A 98 -1.40 -17.82 -17.46
N VAL A 99 -1.76 -16.89 -16.60
CA VAL A 99 -1.05 -15.62 -16.40
C VAL A 99 0.32 -15.86 -15.77
N TYR A 100 0.40 -16.66 -14.71
CA TYR A 100 1.66 -16.95 -14.01
C TYR A 100 2.66 -17.69 -14.91
N ASP A 101 2.22 -18.70 -15.62
CA ASP A 101 3.07 -19.47 -16.55
C ASP A 101 3.67 -18.58 -17.63
N PHE A 102 2.93 -17.60 -18.10
CA PHE A 102 3.40 -16.66 -19.10
C PHE A 102 4.32 -15.55 -18.52
N ALA A 103 3.88 -14.92 -17.41
CA ALA A 103 4.46 -13.66 -16.94
C ALA A 103 5.65 -13.84 -16.00
N TYR A 104 5.63 -14.83 -15.10
CA TYR A 104 6.58 -14.94 -13.99
C TYR A 104 8.05 -14.92 -14.44
N ASN A 105 8.42 -15.81 -15.35
CA ASN A 105 9.81 -15.91 -15.80
C ASN A 105 10.26 -14.68 -16.62
N LYS A 106 9.36 -14.06 -17.38
CA LYS A 106 9.65 -12.83 -18.12
C LYS A 106 9.91 -11.67 -17.15
N CYS A 107 9.06 -11.51 -16.14
CA CYS A 107 9.22 -10.51 -15.09
C CYS A 107 10.51 -10.72 -14.29
N TYR A 108 10.83 -11.98 -13.96
CA TYR A 108 12.07 -12.33 -13.28
C TYR A 108 13.30 -11.91 -14.08
N ALA A 109 13.32 -12.20 -15.40
CA ALA A 109 14.41 -11.81 -16.29
C ALA A 109 14.56 -10.29 -16.39
N ILE A 110 13.46 -9.55 -16.55
CA ILE A 110 13.46 -8.08 -16.59
C ILE A 110 13.96 -7.50 -15.27
N ALA A 111 13.50 -8.04 -14.13
CA ALA A 111 13.94 -7.58 -12.82
C ALA A 111 15.44 -7.77 -12.59
N LYS A 112 16.05 -8.78 -13.21
CA LYS A 112 17.50 -9.07 -13.15
C LYS A 112 18.34 -8.13 -14.01
N GLU A 113 17.74 -7.44 -14.97
CA GLU A 113 18.45 -6.49 -15.80
C GLU A 113 18.81 -5.22 -15.01
N ASN A 114 20.02 -4.72 -15.20
CA ASN A 114 20.47 -3.45 -14.60
C ASN A 114 19.92 -2.26 -15.38
N THR A 115 18.64 -1.95 -15.21
CA THR A 115 17.94 -0.88 -15.91
C THR A 115 17.43 0.18 -14.93
N THR A 116 17.13 1.37 -15.45
CA THR A 116 16.48 2.42 -14.68
C THR A 116 15.06 1.99 -14.27
N LYS A 117 14.49 2.66 -13.26
CA LYS A 117 13.09 2.41 -12.83
C LYS A 117 12.10 2.59 -13.99
N GLN A 118 12.32 3.61 -14.83
CA GLN A 118 11.45 3.90 -15.97
C GLN A 118 11.52 2.79 -17.02
N GLU A 119 12.72 2.43 -17.49
CA GLU A 119 12.92 1.38 -18.50
C GLU A 119 12.36 0.03 -18.03
N ARG A 120 12.55 -0.30 -16.75
CA ARG A 120 11.98 -1.52 -16.16
C ARG A 120 10.45 -1.49 -16.16
N GLY A 121 9.84 -0.34 -15.82
CA GLY A 121 8.39 -0.17 -15.88
C GLY A 121 7.83 -0.34 -17.28
N GLU A 122 8.49 0.22 -18.30
CA GLU A 122 8.10 0.08 -19.71
C GLU A 122 8.18 -1.38 -20.19
N LYS A 123 9.21 -2.13 -19.76
CA LYS A 123 9.35 -3.56 -20.07
C LYS A 123 8.25 -4.41 -19.40
N PHE A 124 7.93 -4.15 -18.14
CA PHE A 124 6.81 -4.84 -17.48
C PHE A 124 5.48 -4.53 -18.15
N ALA A 125 5.25 -3.28 -18.55
CA ALA A 125 4.05 -2.91 -19.30
C ALA A 125 3.94 -3.65 -20.64
N ALA A 126 5.04 -3.79 -21.38
CA ALA A 126 5.06 -4.55 -22.63
C ALA A 126 4.71 -6.04 -22.41
N VAL A 127 5.25 -6.68 -21.36
CA VAL A 127 4.91 -8.07 -21.02
C VAL A 127 3.44 -8.18 -20.62
N LYS A 128 2.88 -7.17 -19.95
CA LYS A 128 1.47 -7.15 -19.59
C LYS A 128 0.56 -7.11 -20.83
N GLU A 129 0.90 -6.28 -21.81
CA GLU A 129 0.18 -6.23 -23.09
C GLU A 129 0.27 -7.58 -23.84
N GLU A 130 1.44 -8.21 -23.89
CA GLU A 130 1.57 -9.55 -24.44
C GLU A 130 0.73 -10.59 -23.69
N CYS A 131 0.63 -10.47 -22.37
CA CYS A 131 -0.19 -11.35 -21.53
C CYS A 131 -1.67 -11.18 -21.84
N LEU A 132 -2.14 -9.96 -21.98
CA LEU A 132 -3.52 -9.67 -22.36
C LEU A 132 -3.86 -10.24 -23.74
N ALA A 133 -2.91 -10.19 -24.69
CA ALA A 133 -3.09 -10.75 -26.04
C ALA A 133 -3.27 -12.28 -26.09
N LEU A 134 -3.08 -13.00 -24.97
CA LEU A 134 -3.38 -14.43 -24.87
C LEU A 134 -4.88 -14.73 -24.72
N PHE A 135 -5.70 -13.72 -24.50
CA PHE A 135 -7.12 -13.82 -24.24
C PHE A 135 -7.91 -13.24 -25.41
N THR A 136 -9.09 -13.76 -25.65
CA THR A 136 -10.00 -13.26 -26.69
C THR A 136 -10.62 -11.92 -26.26
N GLU A 137 -11.19 -11.17 -27.21
CA GLU A 137 -11.87 -9.91 -26.90
C GLU A 137 -13.04 -10.13 -25.91
N GLU A 138 -13.79 -11.22 -26.05
CA GLU A 138 -14.90 -11.58 -25.16
C GLU A 138 -14.38 -11.89 -23.74
N GLU A 139 -13.28 -12.62 -23.60
CA GLU A 139 -12.65 -12.90 -22.31
C GLU A 139 -12.13 -11.61 -21.66
N LEU A 140 -11.56 -10.69 -22.44
CA LEU A 140 -11.02 -9.42 -21.93
C LEU A 140 -12.11 -8.49 -21.38
N GLU A 141 -13.32 -8.49 -21.94
CA GLU A 141 -14.43 -7.69 -21.42
C GLU A 141 -14.74 -8.01 -19.96
N GLU A 142 -14.66 -9.28 -19.57
CA GLU A 142 -14.99 -9.74 -18.22
C GLU A 142 -13.76 -9.90 -17.32
N LEU A 143 -12.65 -10.41 -17.88
CA LEU A 143 -11.50 -10.90 -17.09
C LEU A 143 -10.34 -9.89 -16.97
N THR A 144 -10.33 -8.77 -17.70
CA THR A 144 -9.23 -7.80 -17.63
C THR A 144 -8.85 -7.37 -16.21
N PRO A 145 -9.78 -7.10 -15.28
CA PRO A 145 -9.42 -6.74 -13.90
C PRO A 145 -8.67 -7.87 -13.18
N ILE A 146 -9.15 -9.11 -13.32
CA ILE A 146 -8.56 -10.26 -12.65
C ILE A 146 -7.22 -10.67 -13.29
N ILE A 147 -7.10 -10.61 -14.61
CA ILE A 147 -5.84 -10.82 -15.35
C ILE A 147 -4.79 -9.79 -14.89
N SER A 148 -5.17 -8.52 -14.80
CA SER A 148 -4.29 -7.44 -14.37
C SER A 148 -3.82 -7.64 -12.93
N ARG A 149 -4.68 -8.13 -12.03
CA ARG A 149 -4.34 -8.47 -10.66
C ARG A 149 -3.32 -9.61 -10.62
N TYR A 150 -3.60 -10.74 -11.28
CA TYR A 150 -2.70 -11.88 -11.31
C TYR A 150 -1.36 -11.56 -11.97
N PHE A 151 -1.36 -10.70 -12.99
CA PHE A 151 -0.11 -10.22 -13.58
C PHE A 151 0.72 -9.43 -12.56
N GLY A 152 0.10 -8.50 -11.83
CA GLY A 152 0.78 -7.74 -10.77
C GLY A 152 1.30 -8.62 -9.64
N ASP A 153 0.56 -9.67 -9.27
CA ASP A 153 0.99 -10.64 -8.27
C ASP A 153 2.20 -11.45 -8.77
N ALA A 154 2.18 -11.90 -10.03
CA ALA A 154 3.29 -12.63 -10.65
C ALA A 154 4.56 -11.75 -10.78
N GLU A 155 4.41 -10.48 -11.20
CA GLU A 155 5.49 -9.50 -11.24
C GLU A 155 6.11 -9.29 -9.86
N LYS A 156 5.27 -9.00 -8.86
CA LYS A 156 5.70 -8.78 -7.48
C LYS A 156 6.42 -10.00 -6.90
N GLU A 157 5.90 -11.19 -7.14
CA GLU A 157 6.49 -12.43 -6.68
C GLU A 157 7.84 -12.69 -7.38
N ALA A 158 7.93 -12.47 -8.68
CA ALA A 158 9.16 -12.62 -9.44
C ALA A 158 10.26 -11.68 -8.93
N VAL A 159 9.97 -10.40 -8.72
CA VAL A 159 10.92 -9.43 -8.16
C VAL A 159 11.33 -9.82 -6.74
N ARG A 160 10.38 -10.22 -5.90
CA ARG A 160 10.67 -10.63 -4.53
C ARG A 160 11.55 -11.88 -4.46
N ASN A 161 11.25 -12.88 -5.29
CA ASN A 161 12.04 -14.11 -5.33
C ASN A 161 13.45 -13.88 -5.88
N LEU A 162 13.62 -12.97 -6.83
CA LEU A 162 14.95 -12.55 -7.27
C LEU A 162 15.79 -12.02 -6.10
N ILE A 163 15.23 -11.07 -5.33
CA ILE A 163 15.92 -10.47 -4.18
C ILE A 163 16.26 -11.53 -3.12
N LEU A 164 15.30 -12.39 -2.79
CA LEU A 164 15.48 -13.39 -1.74
C LEU A 164 16.45 -14.52 -2.12
N ASN A 165 16.47 -14.93 -3.39
CA ASN A 165 17.24 -16.08 -3.84
C ASN A 165 18.63 -15.72 -4.35
N GLU A 166 18.78 -14.56 -4.98
CA GLU A 166 20.05 -14.11 -5.58
C GLU A 166 20.74 -13.00 -4.77
N ASN A 167 20.08 -12.45 -3.74
CA ASN A 167 20.65 -11.45 -2.85
C ASN A 167 21.05 -10.15 -3.59
N ILE A 168 20.26 -9.76 -4.59
CA ILE A 168 20.49 -8.61 -5.49
C ILE A 168 19.63 -7.42 -5.02
#